data_7e59e7ad1c2cefc370a02468c66b1db3
#
_entry.id   7e59e7ad1c2cefc370a02468c66b1db3
#
_cell.length_a   1.000
_cell.length_b   1.000
_cell.length_c   1.000
_cell.angle_alpha   90.00
_cell.angle_beta   90.00
_cell.angle_gamma   90.00
#
_symmetry.space_group_name_H-M   'P 1'
#
loop_
_entity.id
_entity.type
_entity.pdbx_description
1 polymer ?
#
loop_
_entity_poly.entity_id
_entity_poly.type
_entity_poly.pdbx_seq_one_letter_code
_entity_poly.pdbx_strand_id
1 'polypeptide(L)'
;GVAPAIESNDQEKAELATIKDDVVSKAQEFIKDKVMSLDWEEMQELVAGLLRGMGYKTMVSHKGSARGRDIQASPDGLGLEDPRIVVEVKHRSGQMGSKEVRSFITGVGHGSKGLYVSTGGFSKEAKYEADRSTTPMTLIDIDMLVGLLIQYYDNLDADARALIPLIKIYWPA
;
A
#
# COMPACT_ATOMS: atom_id res chain seq x y z
N GLY A 1 -30.50 36.02 -25.03
CA GLY A 1 -30.16 34.61 -25.14
C GLY A 1 -28.74 34.28 -24.82
N VAL A 2 -28.39 34.12 -23.49
CA VAL A 2 -27.02 33.68 -23.07
C VAL A 2 -27.04 32.28 -22.44
N ALA A 3 -28.17 31.60 -22.46
CA ALA A 3 -28.33 30.29 -21.83
C ALA A 3 -27.59 29.09 -22.50
N PRO A 4 -27.42 28.99 -23.81
CA PRO A 4 -26.83 27.78 -24.44
C PRO A 4 -25.34 27.57 -24.19
N ALA A 5 -24.55 28.60 -23.94
CA ALA A 5 -23.10 28.48 -23.79
C ALA A 5 -22.67 27.99 -22.40
N ILE A 6 -23.47 28.27 -21.36
CA ILE A 6 -23.21 27.85 -19.98
C ILE A 6 -23.58 26.38 -19.81
N GLU A 7 -24.71 25.96 -20.36
CA GLU A 7 -25.15 24.56 -20.33
C GLU A 7 -24.22 23.63 -21.09
N SER A 8 -23.69 24.07 -22.26
CA SER A 8 -22.74 23.27 -23.04
C SER A 8 -21.41 23.09 -22.33
N ASN A 9 -20.91 24.10 -21.61
CA ASN A 9 -19.68 24.03 -20.85
C ASN A 9 -19.79 23.10 -19.62
N ASP A 10 -20.93 23.15 -18.93
CA ASP A 10 -21.15 22.25 -17.79
C ASP A 10 -21.32 20.80 -18.23
N GLN A 11 -21.94 20.55 -19.38
CA GLN A 11 -22.08 19.24 -19.96
C GLN A 11 -20.73 18.67 -20.41
N GLU A 12 -19.89 19.48 -21.06
CA GLU A 12 -18.52 19.11 -21.45
C GLU A 12 -17.67 18.76 -20.21
N LYS A 13 -17.71 19.55 -19.16
CA LYS A 13 -17.02 19.27 -17.89
C LYS A 13 -17.47 17.97 -17.25
N ALA A 14 -18.76 17.69 -17.26
CA ALA A 14 -19.32 16.45 -16.74
C ALA A 14 -18.85 15.23 -17.55
N GLU A 15 -18.77 15.34 -18.87
CA GLU A 15 -18.26 14.28 -19.74
C GLU A 15 -16.77 14.02 -19.49
N LEU A 16 -15.94 15.08 -19.39
CA LEU A 16 -14.52 14.96 -19.06
C LEU A 16 -14.29 14.30 -17.71
N ALA A 17 -15.09 14.64 -16.71
CA ALA A 17 -15.00 14.05 -15.37
C ALA A 17 -15.34 12.54 -15.41
N THR A 18 -16.36 12.15 -16.17
CA THR A 18 -16.75 10.74 -16.33
C THR A 18 -15.64 9.92 -17.01
N ILE A 19 -15.06 10.45 -18.08
CA ILE A 19 -13.95 9.80 -18.79
C ILE A 19 -12.73 9.70 -17.88
N LYS A 20 -12.43 10.76 -17.12
CA LYS A 20 -11.32 10.76 -16.14
C LYS A 20 -11.48 9.64 -15.12
N ASP A 21 -12.67 9.50 -14.53
CA ASP A 21 -12.95 8.46 -13.55
C ASP A 21 -12.74 7.05 -14.13
N ASP A 22 -13.17 6.84 -15.38
CA ASP A 22 -12.96 5.57 -16.08
C ASP A 22 -11.46 5.30 -16.34
N VAL A 23 -10.71 6.29 -16.79
CA VAL A 23 -9.27 6.18 -17.02
C VAL A 23 -8.53 5.91 -15.72
N VAL A 24 -8.86 6.59 -14.62
CA VAL A 24 -8.27 6.37 -13.29
C VAL A 24 -8.55 4.95 -12.81
N SER A 25 -9.77 4.47 -12.93
CA SER A 25 -10.13 3.10 -12.54
C SER A 25 -9.34 2.05 -13.33
N LYS A 26 -9.21 2.23 -14.64
CA LYS A 26 -8.43 1.33 -15.50
C LYS A 26 -6.95 1.38 -15.15
N ALA A 27 -6.40 2.56 -14.93
CA ALA A 27 -5.00 2.71 -14.52
C ALA A 27 -4.73 1.97 -13.20
N GLN A 28 -5.60 2.09 -12.22
CA GLN A 28 -5.48 1.38 -10.95
C GLN A 28 -5.51 -0.14 -11.12
N GLU A 29 -6.37 -0.68 -12.00
CA GLU A 29 -6.41 -2.10 -12.30
C GLU A 29 -5.11 -2.59 -12.98
N PHE A 30 -4.57 -1.83 -13.92
CA PHE A 30 -3.28 -2.16 -14.54
C PHE A 30 -2.11 -2.11 -13.56
N ILE A 31 -2.10 -1.14 -12.65
CA ILE A 31 -1.08 -1.05 -11.60
C ILE A 31 -1.20 -2.24 -10.65
N LYS A 32 -2.42 -2.59 -10.25
CA LYS A 32 -2.73 -3.75 -9.44
C LYS A 32 -2.20 -5.04 -10.07
N ASP A 33 -2.43 -5.24 -11.38
CA ASP A 33 -1.92 -6.39 -12.12
C ASP A 33 -0.38 -6.45 -12.12
N LYS A 34 0.28 -5.31 -12.27
CA LYS A 34 1.74 -5.22 -12.18
C LYS A 34 2.26 -5.59 -10.78
N VAL A 35 1.63 -5.09 -9.74
CA VAL A 35 1.98 -5.46 -8.36
C VAL A 35 1.80 -6.95 -8.13
N MET A 36 0.70 -7.53 -8.61
CA MET A 36 0.43 -8.95 -8.48
C MET A 36 1.43 -9.83 -9.24
N SER A 37 2.06 -9.31 -10.28
CA SER A 37 3.07 -10.03 -11.06
C SER A 37 4.47 -10.07 -10.44
N LEU A 38 4.72 -9.27 -9.40
CA LEU A 38 5.99 -9.29 -8.68
C LEU A 38 6.18 -10.60 -7.95
N ASP A 39 7.43 -11.05 -7.84
CA ASP A 39 7.74 -12.15 -6.95
C ASP A 39 7.75 -11.69 -5.47
N TRP A 40 7.92 -12.63 -4.55
CA TRP A 40 7.88 -12.34 -3.14
C TRP A 40 8.98 -11.36 -2.68
N GLU A 41 10.19 -11.52 -3.18
CA GLU A 41 11.33 -10.64 -2.84
C GLU A 41 11.11 -9.23 -3.38
N GLU A 42 10.67 -9.12 -4.64
CA GLU A 42 10.31 -7.85 -5.25
C GLU A 42 9.17 -7.16 -4.49
N MET A 43 8.18 -7.92 -4.03
CA MET A 43 7.08 -7.38 -3.24
C MET A 43 7.55 -6.81 -1.90
N GLN A 44 8.47 -7.49 -1.22
CA GLN A 44 9.09 -6.95 0.00
C GLN A 44 9.84 -5.64 -0.28
N GLU A 45 10.63 -5.61 -1.34
CA GLU A 45 11.37 -4.41 -1.74
C GLU A 45 10.44 -3.25 -2.08
N LEU A 46 9.31 -3.53 -2.74
CA LEU A 46 8.30 -2.51 -3.05
C LEU A 46 7.71 -1.91 -1.77
N VAL A 47 7.33 -2.74 -0.81
CA VAL A 47 6.78 -2.28 0.48
C VAL A 47 7.83 -1.50 1.27
N ALA A 48 9.06 -1.98 1.32
CA ALA A 48 10.16 -1.25 1.96
C ALA A 48 10.40 0.11 1.29
N GLY A 49 10.39 0.14 -0.05
CA GLY A 49 10.52 1.37 -0.82
C GLY A 49 9.40 2.37 -0.55
N LEU A 50 8.16 1.89 -0.42
CA LEU A 50 7.03 2.73 -0.02
C LEU A 50 7.25 3.36 1.35
N LEU A 51 7.68 2.59 2.34
CA LEU A 51 7.96 3.09 3.68
C LEU A 51 9.10 4.13 3.68
N ARG A 52 10.16 3.90 2.88
CA ARG A 52 11.21 4.92 2.68
C ARG A 52 10.66 6.19 2.05
N GLY A 53 9.78 6.06 1.06
CA GLY A 53 9.09 7.21 0.45
C GLY A 53 8.21 7.98 1.44
N MET A 54 7.72 7.31 2.48
CA MET A 54 6.96 7.92 3.58
C MET A 54 7.86 8.56 4.65
N GLY A 55 9.18 8.42 4.53
CA GLY A 55 10.15 9.05 5.43
C GLY A 55 10.81 8.11 6.45
N TYR A 56 10.50 6.81 6.42
CA TYR A 56 11.12 5.82 7.31
C TYR A 56 12.41 5.27 6.72
N LYS A 57 13.29 4.80 7.60
CA LYS A 57 14.42 3.96 7.23
C LYS A 57 14.03 2.50 7.45
N THR A 58 14.44 1.63 6.55
CA THR A 58 13.96 0.24 6.51
C THR A 58 15.10 -0.76 6.58
N MET A 59 14.79 -1.90 7.18
CA MET A 59 15.64 -3.09 7.17
C MET A 59 14.79 -4.26 6.69
N VAL A 60 15.20 -4.90 5.61
CA VAL A 60 14.52 -6.07 5.03
C VAL A 60 15.19 -7.33 5.54
N SER A 61 14.39 -8.27 6.03
CA SER A 61 14.90 -9.56 6.51
C SER A 61 15.19 -10.50 5.35
N HIS A 62 16.28 -11.24 5.45
CA HIS A 62 16.62 -12.25 4.45
C HIS A 62 15.66 -13.44 4.49
N LYS A 63 15.49 -14.10 3.34
CA LYS A 63 14.68 -15.30 3.17
C LYS A 63 15.07 -16.36 4.21
N GLY A 64 14.10 -16.82 4.99
CA GLY A 64 14.31 -17.84 6.03
C GLY A 64 14.44 -17.31 7.44
N SER A 65 14.50 -16.00 7.69
CA SER A 65 14.34 -15.48 9.03
C SER A 65 12.88 -15.67 9.45
N ALA A 66 12.64 -16.77 10.16
CA ALA A 66 11.32 -17.10 10.71
C ALA A 66 10.84 -15.99 11.64
N ARG A 67 9.55 -15.73 11.69
CA ARG A 67 8.79 -14.98 12.71
C ARG A 67 8.01 -13.77 12.22
N GLY A 68 7.63 -13.69 10.93
CA GLY A 68 6.68 -12.67 10.48
C GLY A 68 7.18 -11.23 10.59
N ARG A 69 8.50 -11.04 10.51
CA ARG A 69 9.15 -9.73 10.51
C ARG A 69 9.91 -9.55 9.22
N ASP A 70 9.17 -9.35 8.13
CA ASP A 70 9.79 -9.23 6.81
C ASP A 70 10.55 -7.91 6.66
N ILE A 71 10.01 -6.84 7.24
CA ILE A 71 10.59 -5.50 7.21
C ILE A 71 10.48 -4.89 8.61
N GLN A 72 11.51 -4.15 9.00
CA GLN A 72 11.45 -3.25 10.16
C GLN A 72 11.67 -1.83 9.68
N ALA A 73 10.86 -0.90 10.17
CA ALA A 73 10.95 0.51 9.81
C ALA A 73 10.91 1.39 11.05
N SER A 74 11.69 2.45 11.03
CA SER A 74 11.73 3.46 12.10
C SER A 74 12.30 4.77 11.55
N PRO A 75 12.10 5.91 12.24
CA PRO A 75 12.66 7.18 11.79
C PRO A 75 14.18 7.19 11.72
N ASP A 76 14.87 6.53 12.66
CA ASP A 76 16.34 6.47 12.74
C ASP A 76 16.95 5.24 12.03
N GLY A 77 16.13 4.26 11.66
CA GLY A 77 16.60 2.99 11.10
C GLY A 77 17.24 2.05 12.09
N LEU A 78 17.35 2.46 13.36
CA LEU A 78 17.96 1.69 14.45
C LEU A 78 16.90 1.09 15.39
N GLY A 79 15.65 1.52 15.26
CA GLY A 79 14.58 1.11 16.15
C GLY A 79 14.62 1.76 17.53
N LEU A 80 15.33 2.86 17.67
CA LEU A 80 15.44 3.62 18.93
C LEU A 80 14.44 4.75 19.02
N GLU A 81 14.04 5.31 17.87
CA GLU A 81 13.02 6.35 17.79
C GLU A 81 11.67 5.76 17.39
N ASP A 82 10.59 6.25 18.02
CA ASP A 82 9.24 5.87 17.66
C ASP A 82 8.73 6.66 16.43
N PRO A 83 7.86 6.08 15.61
CA PRO A 83 7.32 4.72 15.76
C PRO A 83 8.28 3.64 15.26
N ARG A 84 8.32 2.52 15.98
CA ARG A 84 8.97 1.30 15.52
C ARG A 84 7.91 0.43 14.86
N ILE A 85 8.10 0.13 13.59
CA ILE A 85 7.10 -0.58 12.76
C ILE A 85 7.65 -1.94 12.37
N VAL A 86 6.89 -2.98 12.68
CA VAL A 86 7.14 -4.37 12.25
C VAL A 86 6.18 -4.67 11.11
N VAL A 87 6.70 -5.12 9.99
CA VAL A 87 5.92 -5.36 8.77
C VAL A 87 5.98 -6.83 8.39
N GLU A 88 4.82 -7.40 8.10
CA GLU A 88 4.69 -8.71 7.45
C GLU A 88 4.06 -8.52 6.07
N VAL A 89 4.63 -9.19 5.07
CA VAL A 89 4.15 -9.15 3.69
C VAL A 89 3.72 -10.55 3.27
N LYS A 90 2.45 -10.69 2.91
CA LYS A 90 1.87 -11.90 2.32
C LYS A 90 1.44 -11.62 0.89
N HIS A 91 2.22 -12.14 -0.05
CA HIS A 91 1.98 -11.97 -1.47
C HIS A 91 1.45 -13.26 -2.07
N ARG A 92 0.13 -13.43 -1.99
CA ARG A 92 -0.58 -14.60 -2.49
C ARG A 92 -2.07 -14.30 -2.71
N SER A 93 -2.78 -15.16 -3.44
CA SER A 93 -4.18 -14.96 -3.80
C SER A 93 -5.19 -15.17 -2.65
N GLY A 94 -4.83 -15.91 -1.61
CA GLY A 94 -5.74 -16.20 -0.49
C GLY A 94 -5.82 -15.06 0.51
N GLN A 95 -7.01 -14.85 1.08
CA GLN A 95 -7.21 -13.91 2.19
C GLN A 95 -6.50 -14.38 3.46
N MET A 96 -6.00 -13.42 4.23
CA MET A 96 -5.55 -13.66 5.61
C MET A 96 -6.74 -13.62 6.55
N GLY A 97 -6.81 -14.61 7.44
CA GLY A 97 -7.87 -14.73 8.43
C GLY A 97 -7.48 -14.21 9.80
N SER A 98 -8.38 -14.37 10.76
CA SER A 98 -8.17 -13.95 12.15
C SER A 98 -6.96 -14.63 12.81
N LYS A 99 -6.70 -15.89 12.48
CA LYS A 99 -5.57 -16.66 13.01
C LYS A 99 -4.24 -16.04 12.58
N GLU A 100 -4.09 -15.69 11.32
CA GLU A 100 -2.89 -15.05 10.79
C GLU A 100 -2.65 -13.69 11.44
N VAL A 101 -3.70 -12.90 11.62
CA VAL A 101 -3.60 -11.58 12.28
C VAL A 101 -3.22 -11.73 13.75
N ARG A 102 -3.81 -12.66 14.49
CA ARG A 102 -3.42 -12.93 15.90
C ARG A 102 -1.97 -13.36 16.01
N SER A 103 -1.52 -14.24 15.13
CA SER A 103 -0.13 -14.68 15.08
C SER A 103 0.82 -13.52 14.82
N PHE A 104 0.48 -12.64 13.91
CA PHE A 104 1.27 -11.44 13.60
C PHE A 104 1.33 -10.49 14.82
N ILE A 105 0.21 -10.21 15.45
CA ILE A 105 0.15 -9.36 16.67
C ILE A 105 1.12 -9.85 17.73
N THR A 106 1.15 -11.16 17.97
CA THR A 106 2.05 -11.77 18.94
C THR A 106 3.53 -11.52 18.59
N GLY A 107 3.86 -11.49 17.31
CA GLY A 107 5.23 -11.28 16.82
C GLY A 107 5.68 -9.82 16.79
N VAL A 108 4.76 -8.85 16.88
CA VAL A 108 5.10 -7.42 16.79
C VAL A 108 5.95 -6.95 17.98
N GLY A 109 5.68 -7.49 19.15
CA GLY A 109 6.41 -7.11 20.36
C GLY A 109 5.87 -5.88 21.06
N HIS A 110 6.32 -5.69 22.29
CA HIS A 110 5.88 -4.58 23.13
C HIS A 110 6.46 -3.25 22.65
N GLY A 111 5.61 -2.23 22.56
CA GLY A 111 6.02 -0.88 22.18
C GLY A 111 6.22 -0.65 20.68
N SER A 112 6.06 -1.70 19.86
CA SER A 112 6.11 -1.57 18.40
C SER A 112 4.70 -1.52 17.81
N LYS A 113 4.61 -1.07 16.56
CA LYS A 113 3.37 -1.04 15.76
C LYS A 113 3.46 -2.06 14.63
N GLY A 114 2.34 -2.60 14.23
CA GLY A 114 2.26 -3.60 13.18
C GLY A 114 1.73 -3.04 11.87
N LEU A 115 2.33 -3.48 10.77
CA LEU A 115 1.85 -3.25 9.43
C LEU A 115 1.79 -4.59 8.71
N TYR A 116 0.57 -5.05 8.40
CA TYR A 116 0.36 -6.32 7.74
C TYR A 116 -0.14 -6.08 6.31
N VAL A 117 0.68 -6.41 5.34
CA VAL A 117 0.35 -6.26 3.91
C VAL A 117 -0.04 -7.62 3.35
N SER A 118 -1.22 -7.72 2.76
CA SER A 118 -1.67 -8.93 2.06
C SER A 118 -2.28 -8.58 0.71
N THR A 119 -1.66 -9.04 -0.36
CA THR A 119 -2.19 -8.84 -1.72
C THR A 119 -3.45 -9.64 -1.98
N GLY A 120 -3.67 -10.72 -1.26
CA GLY A 120 -4.92 -11.49 -1.28
C GLY A 120 -6.03 -10.91 -0.40
N GLY A 121 -5.74 -9.87 0.36
CA GLY A 121 -6.69 -9.20 1.24
C GLY A 121 -6.85 -9.87 2.60
N PHE A 122 -7.86 -9.41 3.33
CA PHE A 122 -8.16 -9.86 4.69
C PHE A 122 -9.64 -10.20 4.82
N SER A 123 -9.93 -11.23 5.58
CA SER A 123 -11.30 -11.58 5.93
C SER A 123 -11.90 -10.53 6.88
N LYS A 124 -13.22 -10.53 7.00
CA LYS A 124 -13.93 -9.67 7.96
C LYS A 124 -13.46 -9.94 9.39
N GLU A 125 -13.24 -11.19 9.75
CA GLU A 125 -12.75 -11.62 11.06
C GLU A 125 -11.32 -11.11 11.32
N ALA A 126 -10.47 -11.11 10.29
CA ALA A 126 -9.12 -10.54 10.38
C ALA A 126 -9.14 -9.04 10.69
N LYS A 127 -10.00 -8.29 10.01
CA LYS A 127 -10.19 -6.85 10.27
C LYS A 127 -10.68 -6.59 11.68
N TYR A 128 -11.59 -7.41 12.18
CA TYR A 128 -12.08 -7.32 13.55
C TYR A 128 -10.96 -7.57 14.57
N GLU A 129 -10.12 -8.58 14.35
CA GLU A 129 -8.97 -8.86 15.22
C GLU A 129 -7.99 -7.67 15.27
N ALA A 130 -7.71 -7.05 14.13
CA ALA A 130 -6.85 -5.87 14.08
C ALA A 130 -7.45 -4.68 14.84
N ASP A 131 -8.74 -4.42 14.66
CA ASP A 131 -9.43 -3.29 15.27
C ASP A 131 -9.49 -3.38 16.78
N ARG A 132 -9.65 -4.59 17.34
CA ARG A 132 -9.72 -4.79 18.79
C ARG A 132 -8.36 -4.98 19.45
N SER A 133 -7.27 -5.05 18.69
CA SER A 133 -5.94 -5.24 19.24
C SER A 133 -5.48 -4.04 20.07
N THR A 134 -4.83 -4.31 21.20
CA THR A 134 -4.15 -3.27 21.98
C THR A 134 -2.82 -2.85 21.34
N THR A 135 -2.25 -3.67 20.47
CA THR A 135 -1.10 -3.32 19.64
C THR A 135 -1.60 -2.49 18.45
N PRO A 136 -1.13 -1.26 18.27
CA PRO A 136 -1.50 -0.48 17.09
C PRO A 136 -1.06 -1.19 15.82
N MET A 137 -2.00 -1.40 14.89
CA MET A 137 -1.68 -2.04 13.62
C MET A 137 -2.59 -1.57 12.50
N THR A 138 -2.08 -1.69 11.29
CA THR A 138 -2.80 -1.40 10.06
C THR A 138 -2.72 -2.59 9.12
N LEU A 139 -3.86 -2.99 8.57
CA LEU A 139 -3.95 -3.98 7.51
C LEU A 139 -3.98 -3.25 6.17
N ILE A 140 -3.10 -3.64 5.25
CA ILE A 140 -3.01 -3.08 3.91
C ILE A 140 -3.31 -4.18 2.90
N ASP A 141 -4.42 -4.04 2.17
CA ASP A 141 -4.75 -4.87 1.02
C ASP A 141 -4.16 -4.28 -0.27
N ILE A 142 -4.39 -4.96 -1.40
CA ILE A 142 -3.83 -4.54 -2.69
C ILE A 142 -4.36 -3.17 -3.14
N ASP A 143 -5.63 -2.87 -2.90
CA ASP A 143 -6.22 -1.59 -3.31
C ASP A 143 -5.63 -0.43 -2.50
N MET A 144 -5.48 -0.60 -1.20
CA MET A 144 -4.84 0.38 -0.35
C MET A 144 -3.36 0.56 -0.70
N LEU A 145 -2.66 -0.53 -0.99
CA LEU A 145 -1.26 -0.48 -1.41
C LEU A 145 -1.07 0.32 -2.70
N VAL A 146 -1.90 0.07 -3.71
CA VAL A 146 -1.87 0.83 -4.97
C VAL A 146 -2.14 2.32 -4.72
N GLY A 147 -3.11 2.65 -3.88
CA GLY A 147 -3.40 4.03 -3.48
C GLY A 147 -2.19 4.72 -2.84
N LEU A 148 -1.51 4.04 -1.93
CA LEU A 148 -0.31 4.57 -1.27
C LEU A 148 0.87 4.72 -2.25
N LEU A 149 1.07 3.77 -3.16
CA LEU A 149 2.09 3.87 -4.19
C LEU A 149 1.89 5.10 -5.08
N ILE A 150 0.68 5.37 -5.50
CA ILE A 150 0.34 6.54 -6.29
C ILE A 150 0.59 7.82 -5.48
N GLN A 151 0.13 7.87 -4.25
CA GLN A 151 0.26 9.03 -3.36
C GLN A 151 1.71 9.41 -3.11
N TYR A 152 2.60 8.44 -2.88
CA TYR A 152 4.00 8.64 -2.53
C TYR A 152 4.96 8.40 -3.69
N TYR A 153 4.46 8.21 -4.91
CA TYR A 153 5.29 7.79 -6.05
C TYR A 153 6.49 8.69 -6.31
N ASP A 154 6.32 10.00 -6.20
CA ASP A 154 7.41 10.96 -6.42
C ASP A 154 8.51 10.86 -5.36
N ASN A 155 8.20 10.33 -4.19
CA ASN A 155 9.14 10.17 -3.08
C ASN A 155 9.79 8.78 -3.05
N LEU A 156 9.39 7.89 -3.96
CA LEU A 156 10.02 6.57 -4.07
C LEU A 156 11.43 6.70 -4.64
N ASP A 157 12.35 5.88 -4.14
CA ASP A 157 13.67 5.78 -4.73
C ASP A 157 13.65 5.08 -6.10
N ALA A 158 14.77 5.13 -6.81
CA ALA A 158 14.87 4.59 -8.17
C ALA A 158 14.60 3.08 -8.22
N ASP A 159 15.03 2.33 -7.22
CA ASP A 159 14.85 0.88 -7.17
C ASP A 159 13.37 0.52 -7.01
N ALA A 160 12.64 1.21 -6.13
CA ALA A 160 11.21 1.00 -5.96
C ALA A 160 10.42 1.39 -7.21
N ARG A 161 10.76 2.51 -7.85
CA ARG A 161 10.12 2.93 -9.11
C ARG A 161 10.41 1.96 -10.27
N ALA A 162 11.57 1.34 -10.28
CA ALA A 162 11.91 0.34 -11.30
C ALA A 162 11.02 -0.92 -11.20
N LEU A 163 10.52 -1.26 -10.01
CA LEU A 163 9.60 -2.39 -9.83
C LEU A 163 8.22 -2.11 -10.44
N ILE A 164 7.74 -0.88 -10.29
CA ILE A 164 6.44 -0.43 -10.81
C ILE A 164 6.65 0.90 -11.55
N PRO A 165 7.16 0.86 -12.78
CA PRO A 165 7.37 2.09 -13.56
C PRO A 165 6.03 2.73 -13.93
N LEU A 166 5.80 3.96 -13.47
CA LEU A 166 4.60 4.73 -13.76
C LEU A 166 4.97 6.08 -14.35
N ILE A 167 4.09 6.61 -15.19
CA ILE A 167 4.17 7.97 -15.73
C ILE A 167 2.96 8.78 -15.27
N LYS A 168 3.16 10.07 -15.14
CA LYS A 168 2.05 11.01 -14.89
C LYS A 168 1.50 11.53 -16.20
N ILE A 169 0.20 11.72 -16.21
CA ILE A 169 -0.48 12.41 -17.32
C ILE A 169 -1.21 13.64 -16.77
N TYR A 170 -1.29 14.69 -17.59
CA TYR A 170 -2.11 15.86 -17.30
C TYR A 170 -3.52 15.62 -17.82
N TRP A 171 -4.51 16.06 -17.06
CA TRP A 171 -5.90 15.99 -17.44
C TRP A 171 -6.52 17.39 -17.48
N PRO A 172 -7.27 17.76 -18.54
CA PRO A 172 -7.93 19.05 -18.59
C PRO A 172 -8.99 19.18 -17.48
N ALA A 173 -9.05 20.37 -16.91
CA ALA A 173 -10.00 20.69 -15.83
C ALA A 173 -11.28 21.32 -16.39
#